data_2986f06ca5fcda986daa5b7b6ba6c4bb
#
_entry.id   2986f06ca5fcda986daa5b7b6ba6c4bb
#
_cell.length_a   1.000
_cell.length_b   1.000
_cell.length_c   1.000
_cell.angle_alpha   90.00
_cell.angle_beta   90.00
_cell.angle_gamma   90.00
#
_symmetry.space_group_name_H-M   'P 1'
#
loop_
_entity.id
_entity.type
_entity.pdbx_description
1 polymer ?
#
loop_
_entity_poly.entity_id
_entity_poly.type
_entity_poly.pdbx_seq_one_letter_code
_entity_poly.pdbx_strand_id
1 'polypeptide(L)'
;HRCRQMPGSVMQSGSMSRNHSEGKAIGRIGGPLKGGIHSMSSMRGIDTPVRQRRRRVFREVANLAYNSTNLKDDMEALPYKIVDYEEPLYWESVYRDRAIIRERIRLAMGMSLRPENREHPGHLTQGLEESDIDEKYYEPPLMQVIPSACNACPENHYEVTSSCMGCVAHPCHSVCPKGAISMVDGKSVIDQEKCIKCGKCKEVCPYDAICHKERPCKAACGVDAIKSDRFGRAYIDNDRCVSCGMCMVSCPFGAIADKSQIFQLIRAMQSGREIIAQVAPAFAGQFGPKVTPEMFKTALKEL
;
A
#
# COMPACT_ATOMS: atom_id res chain seq x y z
N HIS A 1 -7.61 -25.48 28.34
CA HIS A 1 -8.43 -24.67 29.25
C HIS A 1 -9.69 -24.20 28.55
N ARG A 2 -10.79 -24.58 29.16
CA ARG A 2 -12.23 -24.45 28.95
C ARG A 2 -12.72 -23.30 28.05
N CYS A 3 -13.49 -23.70 27.02
CA CYS A 3 -14.59 -22.92 26.43
C CYS A 3 -15.67 -22.63 27.50
N ARG A 4 -16.12 -21.37 27.56
CA ARG A 4 -17.39 -21.02 28.22
C ARG A 4 -18.42 -20.66 27.15
N GLN A 5 -19.50 -21.42 27.15
CA GLN A 5 -20.75 -21.11 26.47
C GLN A 5 -21.48 -19.98 27.19
N MET A 6 -22.14 -19.12 26.44
CA MET A 6 -23.14 -18.16 26.94
C MET A 6 -24.48 -18.39 26.23
N PRO A 7 -25.61 -18.19 26.97
CA PRO A 7 -26.93 -18.69 26.59
C PRO A 7 -27.71 -17.71 25.68
N GLY A 8 -28.71 -18.31 25.00
CA GLY A 8 -29.63 -17.62 24.11
C GLY A 8 -30.70 -16.81 24.83
N SER A 9 -31.27 -15.83 24.15
CA SER A 9 -32.59 -15.23 24.46
C SER A 9 -33.36 -14.95 23.16
N VAL A 10 -34.36 -15.71 22.96
CA VAL A 10 -35.80 -15.54 22.74
C VAL A 10 -36.26 -14.37 21.85
N MET A 11 -36.98 -14.78 20.81
CA MET A 11 -37.79 -14.00 19.86
C MET A 11 -38.84 -13.09 20.52
N GLN A 12 -39.11 -11.97 19.89
CA GLN A 12 -40.47 -11.44 19.78
C GLN A 12 -40.75 -10.88 18.38
N SER A 13 -41.86 -11.36 17.84
CA SER A 13 -42.48 -11.01 16.56
C SER A 13 -43.27 -9.71 16.67
N GLY A 14 -43.15 -8.86 15.66
CA GLY A 14 -44.01 -7.67 15.47
C GLY A 14 -44.28 -7.49 13.98
N SER A 15 -45.52 -7.72 13.61
CA SER A 15 -46.13 -7.55 12.29
C SER A 15 -46.55 -6.09 12.05
N MET A 16 -46.55 -5.65 10.82
CA MET A 16 -47.36 -4.61 10.12
C MET A 16 -46.46 -3.75 9.22
N SER A 17 -46.82 -3.39 8.05
CA SER A 17 -47.89 -3.49 7.06
C SER A 17 -47.36 -2.93 5.72
N ARG A 18 -47.93 -3.40 4.64
CA ARG A 18 -47.59 -3.06 3.26
C ARG A 18 -47.93 -1.61 2.92
N ASN A 19 -47.09 -0.94 2.17
CA ASN A 19 -47.54 0.05 1.17
C ASN A 19 -46.72 -0.10 -0.11
N HIS A 20 -47.43 -0.30 -1.19
CA HIS A 20 -46.95 -0.35 -2.57
C HIS A 20 -46.63 1.06 -3.08
N SER A 21 -45.50 1.24 -3.74
CA SER A 21 -45.38 2.17 -4.84
C SER A 21 -44.37 1.61 -5.84
N GLU A 22 -44.87 1.42 -7.07
CA GLU A 22 -44.15 0.89 -8.22
C GLU A 22 -43.08 1.87 -8.71
N GLY A 23 -41.84 1.41 -8.82
CA GLY A 23 -40.73 2.11 -9.45
C GLY A 23 -40.00 1.19 -10.43
N LYS A 24 -40.02 1.56 -11.68
CA LYS A 24 -39.53 0.82 -12.84
C LYS A 24 -38.12 0.27 -12.68
N ALA A 25 -37.96 -1.01 -12.98
CA ALA A 25 -36.69 -1.71 -13.04
C ALA A 25 -35.83 -1.23 -14.23
N ILE A 26 -34.63 -0.72 -13.89
CA ILE A 26 -33.53 -0.54 -14.85
C ILE A 26 -32.74 -1.85 -14.87
N GLY A 27 -32.59 -2.42 -16.08
CA GLY A 27 -32.06 -3.75 -16.33
C GLY A 27 -30.66 -3.97 -15.75
N ARG A 28 -30.51 -5.09 -15.05
CA ARG A 28 -29.22 -5.66 -14.65
C ARG A 28 -28.50 -6.22 -15.88
N ILE A 29 -27.46 -5.56 -16.31
CA ILE A 29 -26.44 -6.14 -17.19
C ILE A 29 -25.26 -6.54 -16.29
N GLY A 30 -25.02 -7.83 -16.15
CA GLY A 30 -23.88 -8.36 -15.42
C GLY A 30 -24.18 -9.71 -14.78
N GLY A 31 -23.94 -10.79 -15.53
CA GLY A 31 -23.93 -12.14 -14.98
C GLY A 31 -22.76 -12.32 -13.98
N PRO A 32 -22.82 -13.30 -13.06
CA PRO A 32 -21.79 -13.49 -12.06
C PRO A 32 -20.49 -13.95 -12.71
N LEU A 33 -19.44 -13.16 -12.56
CA LEU A 33 -18.06 -13.58 -12.81
C LEU A 33 -17.72 -14.67 -11.81
N LYS A 34 -17.77 -15.92 -12.23
CA LYS A 34 -17.23 -17.07 -11.53
C LYS A 34 -15.70 -17.02 -11.63
N GLY A 35 -15.07 -16.35 -10.70
CA GLY A 35 -13.65 -16.38 -10.45
C GLY A 35 -13.49 -15.91 -9.02
N GLY A 36 -13.22 -16.85 -8.09
CA GLY A 36 -12.95 -16.53 -6.70
C GLY A 36 -11.70 -15.67 -6.60
N ILE A 37 -11.86 -14.37 -6.71
CA ILE A 37 -10.87 -13.42 -6.22
C ILE A 37 -10.91 -13.60 -4.70
N HIS A 38 -9.91 -14.32 -4.13
CA HIS A 38 -9.61 -14.16 -2.73
C HIS A 38 -9.42 -12.66 -2.53
N SER A 39 -10.39 -12.04 -1.90
CA SER A 39 -10.36 -10.65 -1.47
C SER A 39 -9.09 -10.48 -0.62
N MET A 40 -8.00 -10.04 -1.23
CA MET A 40 -6.90 -9.51 -0.46
C MET A 40 -7.48 -8.35 0.34
N SER A 41 -7.52 -8.50 1.67
CA SER A 41 -8.01 -7.46 2.56
C SER A 41 -7.21 -6.19 2.29
N SER A 42 -7.81 -5.26 1.58
CA SER A 42 -7.21 -3.95 1.34
C SER A 42 -7.01 -3.27 2.68
N MET A 43 -5.81 -2.77 2.97
CA MET A 43 -5.54 -1.95 4.16
C MET A 43 -6.17 -0.54 4.05
N ARG A 44 -7.02 -0.33 3.04
CA ARG A 44 -7.74 0.94 2.83
C ARG A 44 -8.65 1.21 4.02
N GLY A 45 -8.55 2.41 4.60
CA GLY A 45 -9.34 2.81 5.77
C GLY A 45 -8.75 2.41 7.12
N ILE A 46 -7.79 1.47 7.16
CA ILE A 46 -7.10 1.11 8.41
C ILE A 46 -6.01 2.14 8.71
N ASP A 47 -5.98 2.66 9.93
CA ASP A 47 -4.89 3.52 10.37
C ASP A 47 -3.69 2.68 10.80
N THR A 48 -2.74 2.53 9.87
CA THR A 48 -1.53 1.72 10.06
C THR A 48 -0.35 2.59 10.48
N PRO A 49 0.68 2.02 11.15
CA PRO A 49 1.92 2.73 11.43
C PRO A 49 2.57 3.36 10.18
N VAL A 50 2.52 2.69 9.03
CA VAL A 50 3.00 3.23 7.74
C VAL A 50 2.23 4.50 7.36
N ARG A 51 0.91 4.52 7.56
CA ARG A 51 0.06 5.67 7.26
C ARG A 51 0.34 6.84 8.22
N GLN A 52 0.51 6.57 9.50
CA GLN A 52 0.86 7.58 10.51
C GLN A 52 2.22 8.22 10.19
N ARG A 53 3.24 7.40 9.86
CA ARG A 53 4.55 7.89 9.47
C ARG A 53 4.49 8.76 8.22
N ARG A 54 3.71 8.36 7.22
CA ARG A 54 3.51 9.15 6.01
C ARG A 54 2.86 10.51 6.32
N ARG A 55 1.81 10.56 7.15
CA ARG A 55 1.19 11.81 7.61
C ARG A 55 2.18 12.71 8.34
N ARG A 56 3.04 12.12 9.20
CA ARG A 56 4.08 12.87 9.90
C ARG A 56 5.07 13.51 8.92
N VAL A 57 5.52 12.79 7.91
CA VAL A 57 6.39 13.35 6.85
C VAL A 57 5.72 14.54 6.16
N PHE A 58 4.48 14.39 5.70
CA PHE A 58 3.77 15.49 5.05
C PHE A 58 3.59 16.72 5.96
N ARG A 59 3.27 16.49 7.24
CA ARG A 59 3.15 17.57 8.22
C ARG A 59 4.47 18.30 8.42
N GLU A 60 5.58 17.58 8.55
CA GLU A 60 6.89 18.20 8.74
C GLU A 60 7.39 18.93 7.48
N VAL A 61 7.08 18.41 6.29
CA VAL A 61 7.37 19.11 5.03
C VAL A 61 6.49 20.37 4.88
N ALA A 62 5.23 20.33 5.30
CA ALA A 62 4.39 21.52 5.35
C ALA A 62 4.93 22.57 6.34
N ASN A 63 5.32 22.15 7.54
CA ASN A 63 5.95 23.03 8.52
C ASN A 63 7.23 23.66 7.98
N LEU A 64 8.04 22.87 7.25
CA LEU A 64 9.24 23.36 6.59
C LEU A 64 8.91 24.45 5.57
N ALA A 65 7.88 24.24 4.74
CA ALA A 65 7.45 25.21 3.74
C ALA A 65 6.99 26.54 4.36
N TYR A 66 6.28 26.48 5.50
CA TYR A 66 5.79 27.67 6.19
C TYR A 66 6.86 28.46 6.96
N ASN A 67 7.79 27.75 7.63
CA ASN A 67 8.57 28.33 8.72
C ASN A 67 10.09 28.33 8.49
N SER A 68 10.59 27.63 7.45
CA SER A 68 12.04 27.51 7.26
C SER A 68 12.67 28.82 6.80
N THR A 69 13.74 29.21 7.47
CA THR A 69 14.63 30.31 7.08
C THR A 69 15.90 29.82 6.38
N ASN A 70 16.32 28.56 6.66
CA ASN A 70 17.41 27.88 5.99
C ASN A 70 16.95 26.51 5.51
N LEU A 71 16.35 26.47 4.34
CA LEU A 71 15.68 25.29 3.80
C LEU A 71 16.60 24.06 3.70
N LYS A 72 17.87 24.23 3.36
CA LYS A 72 18.81 23.12 3.22
C LYS A 72 19.11 22.45 4.56
N ASP A 73 19.47 23.21 5.56
CA ASP A 73 19.84 22.68 6.86
C ASP A 73 18.62 22.10 7.59
N ASP A 74 17.50 22.81 7.53
CA ASP A 74 16.25 22.35 8.13
C ASP A 74 15.74 21.04 7.51
N MET A 75 15.87 20.90 6.16
CA MET A 75 15.52 19.67 5.47
C MET A 75 16.42 18.49 5.87
N GLU A 76 17.75 18.71 5.97
CA GLU A 76 18.70 17.66 6.38
C GLU A 76 18.45 17.21 7.84
N ALA A 77 17.90 18.08 8.68
CA ALA A 77 17.55 17.76 10.07
C ALA A 77 16.24 16.94 10.18
N LEU A 78 15.33 17.01 9.23
CA LEU A 78 14.01 16.37 9.30
C LEU A 78 14.04 14.86 9.57
N PRO A 79 14.92 14.04 8.96
CA PRO A 79 14.95 12.61 9.24
C PRO A 79 15.22 12.29 10.71
N TYR A 80 16.00 13.11 11.38
CA TYR A 80 16.33 12.97 12.80
C TYR A 80 15.19 13.41 13.71
N LYS A 81 14.45 14.46 13.30
CA LYS A 81 13.23 14.91 13.97
C LYS A 81 12.07 13.91 13.84
N ILE A 82 11.95 13.25 12.69
CA ILE A 82 10.87 12.29 12.41
C ILE A 82 11.18 10.92 13.03
N VAL A 83 12.43 10.48 13.03
CA VAL A 83 12.87 9.21 13.61
C VAL A 83 13.83 9.48 14.77
N ASP A 84 13.27 9.58 15.96
CA ASP A 84 14.02 9.68 17.20
C ASP A 84 14.46 8.30 17.68
N TYR A 85 15.49 8.23 18.55
CA TYR A 85 15.95 7.00 19.18
C TYR A 85 14.94 6.41 20.17
N GLU A 86 14.08 7.23 20.73
CA GLU A 86 13.07 6.83 21.71
C GLU A 86 11.80 6.25 21.07
N GLU A 87 11.61 6.43 19.75
CA GLU A 87 10.44 5.89 19.06
C GLU A 87 10.63 4.43 18.67
N PRO A 88 9.56 3.61 18.70
CA PRO A 88 9.61 2.25 18.19
C PRO A 88 10.07 2.20 16.73
N LEU A 89 11.08 1.40 16.45
CA LEU A 89 11.57 1.19 15.09
C LEU A 89 10.56 0.33 14.32
N TYR A 90 10.31 0.70 13.07
CA TYR A 90 9.56 -0.16 12.14
C TYR A 90 10.44 -1.21 11.49
N TRP A 91 11.73 -0.91 11.40
CA TRP A 91 12.76 -1.77 10.88
C TRP A 91 13.81 -2.02 11.98
N GLU A 92 14.62 -3.02 11.80
CA GLU A 92 15.62 -3.45 12.77
C GLU A 92 16.71 -2.39 13.10
N SER A 93 16.73 -1.28 12.35
CA SER A 93 17.77 -0.26 12.46
C SER A 93 17.23 1.15 12.26
N VAL A 94 17.57 2.05 13.18
CA VAL A 94 17.31 3.49 13.07
C VAL A 94 17.91 4.09 11.80
N TYR A 95 19.02 3.58 11.34
CA TYR A 95 19.67 4.04 10.10
C TYR A 95 18.81 3.71 8.87
N ARG A 96 18.21 2.50 8.83
CA ARG A 96 17.29 2.10 7.77
C ARG A 96 16.02 2.93 7.80
N ASP A 97 15.44 3.15 8.96
CA ASP A 97 14.27 4.02 9.14
C ASP A 97 14.55 5.43 8.64
N ARG A 98 15.66 6.03 9.03
CA ARG A 98 16.08 7.37 8.57
C ARG A 98 16.34 7.41 7.07
N ALA A 99 16.96 6.38 6.49
CA ALA A 99 17.17 6.28 5.04
C ALA A 99 15.83 6.27 4.28
N ILE A 100 14.84 5.53 4.75
CA ILE A 100 13.49 5.49 4.17
C ILE A 100 12.81 6.85 4.30
N ILE A 101 12.92 7.50 5.45
CA ILE A 101 12.34 8.83 5.67
C ILE A 101 12.99 9.88 4.78
N ARG A 102 14.29 9.82 4.56
CA ARG A 102 15.00 10.71 3.61
C ARG A 102 14.38 10.65 2.22
N GLU A 103 14.13 9.45 1.70
CA GLU A 103 13.49 9.29 0.39
C GLU A 103 12.02 9.74 0.39
N ARG A 104 11.28 9.53 1.49
CA ARG A 104 9.91 10.05 1.62
C ARG A 104 9.83 11.57 1.67
N ILE A 105 10.78 12.23 2.33
CA ILE A 105 10.87 13.70 2.35
C ILE A 105 11.12 14.20 0.93
N ARG A 106 12.04 13.60 0.17
CA ARG A 106 12.29 13.97 -1.23
C ARG A 106 11.01 13.89 -2.06
N LEU A 107 10.30 12.77 -1.98
CA LEU A 107 9.03 12.60 -2.70
C LEU A 107 7.96 13.61 -2.24
N ALA A 108 7.87 13.92 -0.96
CA ALA A 108 6.94 14.92 -0.42
C ALA A 108 7.29 16.35 -0.89
N MET A 109 8.57 16.61 -1.16
CA MET A 109 9.08 17.85 -1.74
C MET A 109 8.95 17.93 -3.28
N GLY A 110 8.36 16.91 -3.92
CA GLY A 110 8.26 16.83 -5.39
C GLY A 110 9.54 16.37 -6.09
N MET A 111 10.57 15.97 -5.34
CA MET A 111 11.84 15.49 -5.87
C MET A 111 11.75 14.00 -6.23
N SER A 112 12.63 13.55 -7.13
CA SER A 112 12.79 12.12 -7.42
C SER A 112 13.65 11.42 -6.37
N LEU A 113 13.52 10.08 -6.27
CA LEU A 113 14.41 9.26 -5.46
C LEU A 113 15.85 9.42 -5.91
N ARG A 114 16.78 9.22 -4.99
CA ARG A 114 18.20 9.21 -5.31
C ARG A 114 18.56 7.94 -6.10
N PRO A 115 19.40 8.03 -7.13
CA PRO A 115 19.90 6.86 -7.85
C PRO A 115 20.67 5.92 -6.92
N GLU A 116 20.41 4.61 -6.99
CA GLU A 116 21.09 3.59 -6.17
C GLU A 116 22.54 3.32 -6.58
N ASN A 117 22.91 3.64 -7.81
CA ASN A 117 24.20 3.30 -8.41
C ASN A 117 25.30 4.33 -8.15
N ARG A 118 25.15 5.22 -7.17
CA ARG A 118 26.16 6.21 -6.82
C ARG A 118 27.13 5.65 -5.78
N GLU A 119 28.41 5.92 -5.99
CA GLU A 119 29.49 5.59 -5.05
C GLU A 119 29.31 6.28 -3.71
N HIS A 120 28.65 7.45 -3.69
CA HIS A 120 28.31 8.18 -2.47
C HIS A 120 26.83 8.50 -2.41
N PRO A 121 26.16 8.25 -1.26
CA PRO A 121 24.81 8.73 -1.04
C PRO A 121 24.85 10.27 -1.06
N GLY A 122 24.26 10.88 -2.07
CA GLY A 122 24.14 12.35 -2.15
C GLY A 122 23.41 12.93 -0.95
N HIS A 123 23.55 14.23 -0.72
CA HIS A 123 22.79 14.94 0.30
C HIS A 123 21.29 14.77 0.05
N LEU A 124 20.49 14.81 1.13
CA LEU A 124 19.04 14.79 1.03
C LEU A 124 18.51 15.93 0.17
N THR A 125 19.16 17.07 0.25
CA THR A 125 18.87 18.33 -0.46
C THR A 125 19.35 18.38 -1.89
N GLN A 126 20.01 17.35 -2.41
CA GLN A 126 20.48 17.34 -3.80
C GLN A 126 19.30 17.46 -4.79
N GLY A 127 19.30 18.46 -5.65
CA GLY A 127 18.22 18.80 -6.59
C GLY A 127 17.12 19.66 -5.94
N LEU A 128 17.38 20.25 -4.77
CA LEU A 128 16.43 21.11 -4.08
C LEU A 128 16.16 22.40 -4.87
N GLU A 129 17.19 22.94 -5.50
CA GLU A 129 17.09 24.14 -6.31
C GLU A 129 16.08 23.99 -7.45
N GLU A 130 15.95 22.79 -7.99
CA GLU A 130 14.95 22.46 -9.01
C GLU A 130 13.54 22.29 -8.43
N SER A 131 13.43 22.08 -7.10
CA SER A 131 12.16 21.83 -6.40
C SER A 131 11.60 23.07 -5.72
N ASP A 132 12.44 24.04 -5.39
CA ASP A 132 12.04 25.32 -4.78
C ASP A 132 11.53 26.34 -5.82
N ILE A 133 11.37 25.92 -7.07
CA ILE A 133 10.86 26.78 -8.14
C ILE A 133 9.34 26.91 -7.98
N ASP A 134 8.88 28.13 -7.86
CA ASP A 134 7.45 28.52 -7.73
C ASP A 134 6.56 28.00 -8.87
N GLU A 135 7.12 27.59 -9.98
CA GLU A 135 6.44 27.13 -11.20
C GLU A 135 6.72 25.68 -11.54
N LYS A 136 7.19 24.88 -10.58
CA LYS A 136 7.44 23.47 -10.86
C LYS A 136 6.15 22.73 -11.15
N TYR A 137 5.98 22.34 -12.40
CA TYR A 137 4.93 21.43 -12.81
C TYR A 137 5.20 20.00 -12.34
N TYR A 138 4.13 19.23 -12.21
CA TYR A 138 4.23 17.82 -11.93
C TYR A 138 5.11 17.09 -12.97
N GLU A 139 6.12 16.38 -12.48
CA GLU A 139 6.99 15.52 -13.28
C GLU A 139 6.74 14.05 -12.98
N PRO A 140 6.38 13.22 -13.97
CA PRO A 140 6.31 11.78 -13.78
C PRO A 140 7.69 11.19 -13.47
N PRO A 141 7.77 10.00 -12.87
CA PRO A 141 6.66 9.15 -12.43
C PRO A 141 6.11 9.56 -11.06
N LEU A 142 4.77 9.48 -10.92
CA LEU A 142 4.08 9.79 -9.66
C LEU A 142 4.35 8.74 -8.60
N MET A 143 4.20 7.45 -8.97
CA MET A 143 4.39 6.34 -8.04
C MET A 143 5.81 5.82 -8.11
N GLN A 144 6.47 5.74 -6.97
CA GLN A 144 7.86 5.28 -6.88
C GLN A 144 8.03 4.23 -5.78
N VAL A 145 8.98 3.33 -5.97
CA VAL A 145 9.35 2.33 -4.98
C VAL A 145 10.60 2.80 -4.26
N ILE A 146 10.55 2.90 -2.95
CA ILE A 146 11.70 3.18 -2.08
C ILE A 146 12.43 1.85 -1.86
N PRO A 147 13.63 1.66 -2.44
CA PRO A 147 14.26 0.34 -2.45
C PRO A 147 14.64 -0.15 -1.05
N SER A 148 15.09 0.74 -0.17
CA SER A 148 15.44 0.42 1.22
C SER A 148 14.24 -0.02 2.07
N ALA A 149 13.01 0.33 1.67
CA ALA A 149 11.78 -0.10 2.32
C ALA A 149 11.18 -1.37 1.70
N CYS A 150 11.62 -1.77 0.49
CA CYS A 150 11.06 -2.93 -0.19
C CYS A 150 11.60 -4.23 0.43
N ASN A 151 10.67 -5.10 0.86
CA ASN A 151 11.02 -6.37 1.50
C ASN A 151 11.18 -7.52 0.49
N ALA A 152 11.30 -7.25 -0.81
CA ALA A 152 11.42 -8.26 -1.85
C ALA A 152 10.39 -9.42 -1.67
N CYS A 153 9.13 -9.10 -1.41
CA CYS A 153 8.08 -10.07 -1.14
C CYS A 153 8.06 -11.17 -2.21
N PRO A 154 7.81 -12.42 -1.83
CA PRO A 154 7.80 -13.53 -2.76
C PRO A 154 6.80 -13.29 -3.88
N GLU A 155 7.15 -13.74 -5.08
CA GLU A 155 6.23 -13.73 -6.21
C GLU A 155 5.17 -14.82 -6.06
N ASN A 156 4.19 -14.80 -6.95
CA ASN A 156 3.15 -15.82 -7.02
C ASN A 156 3.72 -17.23 -6.97
N HIS A 157 3.58 -17.93 -5.85
CA HIS A 157 3.97 -19.32 -5.67
C HIS A 157 3.14 -20.01 -4.58
N TYR A 158 3.17 -21.33 -4.60
CA TYR A 158 2.58 -22.15 -3.56
C TYR A 158 3.68 -22.71 -2.66
N GLU A 159 3.49 -22.66 -1.36
CA GLU A 159 4.41 -23.27 -0.40
C GLU A 159 3.64 -24.14 0.61
N VAL A 160 4.32 -25.15 1.12
CA VAL A 160 3.82 -26.01 2.19
C VAL A 160 4.25 -25.42 3.53
N THR A 161 3.30 -25.20 4.41
CA THR A 161 3.53 -24.66 5.76
C THR A 161 3.86 -25.77 6.76
N SER A 162 4.24 -25.39 7.98
CA SER A 162 4.47 -26.31 9.10
C SER A 162 3.23 -27.14 9.47
N SER A 163 2.03 -26.70 9.08
CA SER A 163 0.77 -27.43 9.29
C SER A 163 0.64 -28.72 8.48
N CYS A 164 1.58 -29.03 7.59
CA CYS A 164 1.58 -30.28 6.85
C CYS A 164 1.73 -31.46 7.81
N MET A 165 0.76 -32.39 7.78
CA MET A 165 0.72 -33.57 8.65
C MET A 165 1.39 -34.81 8.02
N GLY A 166 1.91 -34.72 6.79
CA GLY A 166 2.51 -35.87 6.10
C GLY A 166 1.51 -37.01 5.91
N CYS A 167 0.27 -36.71 5.55
CA CYS A 167 -0.83 -37.67 5.46
C CYS A 167 -0.51 -38.82 4.46
N VAL A 168 -0.91 -40.04 4.78
CA VAL A 168 -0.62 -41.24 3.96
C VAL A 168 -1.27 -41.19 2.58
N ALA A 169 -2.42 -40.53 2.45
CA ALA A 169 -3.14 -40.45 1.18
C ALA A 169 -2.49 -39.51 0.16
N HIS A 170 -1.61 -38.62 0.58
CA HIS A 170 -0.91 -37.63 -0.27
C HIS A 170 -1.77 -36.98 -1.38
N PRO A 171 -2.97 -36.43 -1.08
CA PRO A 171 -3.85 -35.92 -2.11
C PRO A 171 -3.22 -34.79 -2.93
N CYS A 172 -2.37 -33.96 -2.31
CA CYS A 172 -1.67 -32.87 -2.97
C CYS A 172 -0.69 -33.40 -4.04
N HIS A 173 0.01 -34.51 -3.78
CA HIS A 173 0.88 -35.17 -4.75
C HIS A 173 0.06 -35.75 -5.90
N SER A 174 -1.01 -36.49 -5.58
CA SER A 174 -1.83 -37.21 -6.57
C SER A 174 -2.53 -36.25 -7.54
N VAL A 175 -2.94 -35.05 -7.11
CA VAL A 175 -3.65 -34.07 -7.94
C VAL A 175 -2.70 -33.22 -8.80
N CYS A 176 -1.39 -33.26 -8.54
CA CYS A 176 -0.44 -32.40 -9.23
C CYS A 176 -0.19 -32.86 -10.66
N PRO A 177 -0.62 -32.09 -11.71
CA PRO A 177 -0.50 -32.53 -13.10
C PRO A 177 0.94 -32.53 -13.62
N LYS A 178 1.86 -31.89 -12.89
CA LYS A 178 3.28 -31.78 -13.24
C LYS A 178 4.21 -32.61 -12.33
N GLY A 179 3.65 -33.36 -11.37
CA GLY A 179 4.45 -34.09 -10.40
C GLY A 179 5.44 -33.20 -9.62
N ALA A 180 5.05 -31.93 -9.40
CA ALA A 180 5.89 -30.94 -8.73
C ALA A 180 5.93 -31.09 -7.21
N ILE A 181 5.26 -32.10 -6.64
CA ILE A 181 5.19 -32.31 -5.18
C ILE A 181 5.87 -33.60 -4.84
N SER A 182 6.81 -33.55 -3.92
CA SER A 182 7.51 -34.72 -3.36
C SER A 182 7.36 -34.75 -1.84
N MET A 183 7.68 -35.91 -1.25
CA MET A 183 7.73 -36.07 0.21
C MET A 183 9.19 -36.01 0.65
N VAL A 184 9.51 -35.12 1.56
CA VAL A 184 10.84 -35.00 2.17
C VAL A 184 10.62 -34.91 3.68
N ASP A 185 11.31 -35.75 4.42
CA ASP A 185 11.24 -35.83 5.90
C ASP A 185 9.80 -35.88 6.44
N GLY A 186 8.95 -36.68 5.78
CA GLY A 186 7.54 -36.84 6.16
C GLY A 186 6.63 -35.66 5.85
N LYS A 187 7.10 -34.65 5.12
CA LYS A 187 6.29 -33.48 4.71
C LYS A 187 6.32 -33.29 3.20
N SER A 188 5.24 -32.72 2.67
CA SER A 188 5.19 -32.36 1.26
C SER A 188 6.10 -31.17 0.98
N VAL A 189 6.81 -31.19 -0.15
CA VAL A 189 7.63 -30.09 -0.66
C VAL A 189 7.22 -29.82 -2.11
N ILE A 190 7.10 -28.56 -2.49
CA ILE A 190 6.73 -28.13 -3.85
C ILE A 190 7.98 -27.65 -4.58
N ASP A 191 8.31 -28.34 -5.66
CA ASP A 191 9.33 -27.90 -6.62
C ASP A 191 8.80 -26.69 -7.40
N GLN A 192 9.35 -25.51 -7.16
CA GLN A 192 8.89 -24.26 -7.76
C GLN A 192 9.21 -24.14 -9.25
N GLU A 193 10.22 -24.89 -9.75
CA GLU A 193 10.58 -24.89 -11.18
C GLU A 193 9.57 -25.71 -12.00
N LYS A 194 9.09 -26.84 -11.45
CA LYS A 194 8.06 -27.68 -12.07
C LYS A 194 6.64 -27.16 -11.86
N CYS A 195 6.43 -26.34 -10.82
CA CYS A 195 5.10 -25.88 -10.42
C CYS A 195 4.51 -24.87 -11.40
N ILE A 196 3.39 -25.22 -12.03
CA ILE A 196 2.62 -24.32 -12.91
C ILE A 196 1.65 -23.41 -12.18
N LYS A 197 1.66 -23.41 -10.87
CA LYS A 197 0.86 -22.50 -10.00
C LYS A 197 -0.66 -22.63 -10.17
N CYS A 198 -1.15 -23.82 -10.49
CA CYS A 198 -2.57 -24.08 -10.75
C CYS A 198 -3.49 -24.11 -9.53
N GLY A 199 -2.92 -24.24 -8.31
CA GLY A 199 -3.66 -24.23 -7.05
C GLY A 199 -4.33 -25.53 -6.61
N LYS A 200 -4.42 -26.55 -7.45
CA LYS A 200 -5.14 -27.81 -7.16
C LYS A 200 -4.68 -28.49 -5.87
N CYS A 201 -3.38 -28.44 -5.56
CA CYS A 201 -2.83 -29.01 -4.34
C CYS A 201 -3.34 -28.32 -3.07
N LYS A 202 -3.60 -27.00 -3.12
CA LYS A 202 -4.19 -26.24 -2.03
C LYS A 202 -5.66 -26.66 -1.80
N GLU A 203 -6.42 -26.82 -2.87
CA GLU A 203 -7.86 -27.13 -2.80
C GLU A 203 -8.14 -28.51 -2.17
N VAL A 204 -7.24 -29.48 -2.37
CA VAL A 204 -7.41 -30.85 -1.88
C VAL A 204 -6.75 -31.08 -0.52
N CYS A 205 -6.03 -30.13 0.04
CA CYS A 205 -5.34 -30.30 1.30
C CYS A 205 -6.33 -30.21 2.48
N PRO A 206 -6.62 -31.29 3.22
CA PRO A 206 -7.61 -31.25 4.31
C PRO A 206 -7.13 -30.48 5.54
N TYR A 207 -5.84 -30.09 5.57
CA TYR A 207 -5.22 -29.35 6.69
C TYR A 207 -4.92 -27.90 6.33
N ASP A 208 -5.35 -27.40 5.16
CA ASP A 208 -4.97 -26.08 4.66
C ASP A 208 -3.46 -25.76 4.75
N ALA A 209 -2.64 -26.83 4.68
CA ALA A 209 -1.19 -26.70 4.85
C ALA A 209 -0.48 -26.12 3.63
N ILE A 210 -1.17 -25.90 2.52
CA ILE A 210 -0.60 -25.33 1.30
C ILE A 210 -1.15 -23.93 1.12
N CYS A 211 -0.29 -22.93 1.19
CA CYS A 211 -0.69 -21.55 1.02
C CYS A 211 -0.18 -20.95 -0.31
N HIS A 212 -0.98 -20.08 -0.86
CA HIS A 212 -0.61 -19.24 -2.00
C HIS A 212 -0.01 -17.95 -1.49
N LYS A 213 1.21 -17.66 -1.88
CA LYS A 213 1.89 -16.41 -1.58
C LYS A 213 2.02 -15.56 -2.83
N GLU A 214 1.59 -14.33 -2.72
CA GLU A 214 1.64 -13.37 -3.79
C GLU A 214 2.10 -12.01 -3.24
N ARG A 215 2.88 -11.30 -4.06
CA ARG A 215 3.33 -9.96 -3.72
C ARG A 215 2.14 -8.99 -3.68
N PRO A 216 1.81 -8.36 -2.53
CA PRO A 216 0.57 -7.58 -2.39
C PRO A 216 0.46 -6.41 -3.37
N CYS A 217 1.57 -5.72 -3.64
CA CYS A 217 1.55 -4.59 -4.58
C CYS A 217 1.34 -5.04 -6.03
N LYS A 218 1.83 -6.24 -6.42
CA LYS A 218 1.61 -6.82 -7.75
C LYS A 218 0.18 -7.30 -7.91
N ALA A 219 -0.32 -8.02 -6.92
CA ALA A 219 -1.70 -8.50 -6.91
C ALA A 219 -2.74 -7.38 -7.00
N ALA A 220 -2.44 -6.22 -6.40
CA ALA A 220 -3.31 -5.05 -6.45
C ALA A 220 -3.20 -4.22 -7.74
N CYS A 221 -2.24 -4.54 -8.62
CA CYS A 221 -2.01 -3.76 -9.84
C CYS A 221 -2.88 -4.25 -10.99
N GLY A 222 -3.96 -3.53 -11.30
CA GLY A 222 -4.89 -3.90 -12.39
C GLY A 222 -4.31 -3.83 -13.80
N VAL A 223 -3.16 -3.18 -14.00
CA VAL A 223 -2.49 -3.03 -15.30
C VAL A 223 -1.15 -3.80 -15.38
N ASP A 224 -0.85 -4.63 -14.39
CA ASP A 224 0.38 -5.43 -14.29
C ASP A 224 1.66 -4.60 -14.52
N ALA A 225 1.73 -3.39 -13.95
CA ALA A 225 2.89 -2.52 -14.02
C ALA A 225 3.96 -2.83 -12.95
N ILE A 226 3.69 -3.73 -12.00
CA ILE A 226 4.66 -4.09 -10.96
C ILE A 226 5.47 -5.31 -11.42
N LYS A 227 6.76 -5.10 -11.57
CA LYS A 227 7.75 -6.11 -11.95
C LYS A 227 8.76 -6.32 -10.83
N SER A 228 9.70 -7.22 -11.01
CA SER A 228 10.82 -7.45 -10.09
C SER A 228 12.12 -6.96 -10.69
N ASP A 229 12.94 -6.32 -9.88
CA ASP A 229 14.33 -6.02 -10.24
C ASP A 229 15.23 -7.25 -10.04
N ARG A 230 16.53 -7.11 -10.34
CA ARG A 230 17.53 -8.17 -10.18
C ARG A 230 17.72 -8.68 -8.73
N PHE A 231 17.25 -7.91 -7.76
CA PHE A 231 17.29 -8.25 -6.34
C PHE A 231 15.95 -8.77 -5.80
N GLY A 232 14.99 -9.02 -6.67
CA GLY A 232 13.65 -9.46 -6.30
C GLY A 232 12.78 -8.35 -5.68
N ARG A 233 13.21 -7.08 -5.68
CA ARG A 233 12.42 -5.96 -5.16
C ARG A 233 11.40 -5.51 -6.22
N ALA A 234 10.31 -4.89 -5.75
CA ALA A 234 9.32 -4.33 -6.65
C ALA A 234 9.94 -3.19 -7.49
N TYR A 235 9.58 -3.17 -8.76
CA TYR A 235 9.90 -2.13 -9.73
C TYR A 235 8.60 -1.74 -10.45
N ILE A 236 8.40 -0.46 -10.73
CA ILE A 236 7.24 0.06 -11.44
C ILE A 236 7.62 0.34 -12.89
N ASP A 237 6.96 -0.35 -13.80
CA ASP A 237 7.01 -0.06 -15.23
C ASP A 237 6.15 1.19 -15.49
N ASN A 238 6.81 2.32 -15.70
CA ASN A 238 6.15 3.62 -15.82
C ASN A 238 5.36 3.79 -17.12
N ASP A 239 5.71 3.04 -18.16
CA ASP A 239 4.97 3.08 -19.44
C ASP A 239 3.59 2.43 -19.30
N ARG A 240 3.43 1.53 -18.33
CA ARG A 240 2.18 0.85 -18.03
C ARG A 240 1.44 1.45 -16.84
N CYS A 241 2.13 2.18 -15.99
CA CYS A 241 1.58 2.67 -14.73
C CYS A 241 0.60 3.83 -14.96
N VAL A 242 -0.65 3.65 -14.49
CA VAL A 242 -1.70 4.67 -14.54
C VAL A 242 -1.81 5.49 -13.23
N SER A 243 -0.83 5.39 -12.36
CA SER A 243 -0.71 6.18 -11.12
C SER A 243 -1.92 6.08 -10.15
N CYS A 244 -2.68 4.99 -10.19
CA CYS A 244 -3.90 4.81 -9.38
C CYS A 244 -3.65 4.65 -7.86
N GLY A 245 -2.41 4.41 -7.42
CA GLY A 245 -2.03 4.28 -6.02
C GLY A 245 -2.40 2.97 -5.32
N MET A 246 -3.05 2.00 -6.00
CA MET A 246 -3.47 0.73 -5.36
C MET A 246 -2.30 -0.07 -4.80
N CYS A 247 -1.17 -0.10 -5.48
CA CYS A 247 0.05 -0.74 -5.01
C CYS A 247 0.58 -0.13 -3.70
N MET A 248 0.45 1.19 -3.52
CA MET A 248 0.84 1.90 -2.31
C MET A 248 -0.04 1.51 -1.12
N VAL A 249 -1.36 1.46 -1.33
CA VAL A 249 -2.33 1.08 -0.27
C VAL A 249 -2.16 -0.38 0.15
N SER A 250 -1.74 -1.25 -0.77
CA SER A 250 -1.60 -2.69 -0.52
C SER A 250 -0.21 -3.09 -0.01
N CYS A 251 0.76 -2.19 0.02
CA CYS A 251 2.11 -2.50 0.49
C CYS A 251 2.21 -2.44 2.01
N PRO A 252 2.37 -3.58 2.73
CA PRO A 252 2.44 -3.57 4.20
C PRO A 252 3.73 -2.95 4.74
N PHE A 253 4.77 -2.87 3.92
CA PHE A 253 6.06 -2.28 4.28
C PHE A 253 6.13 -0.79 3.96
N GLY A 254 5.10 -0.23 3.31
CA GLY A 254 5.09 1.15 2.89
C GLY A 254 6.23 1.51 1.91
N ALA A 255 6.71 0.54 1.13
CA ALA A 255 7.82 0.76 0.19
C ALA A 255 7.41 1.62 -1.01
N ILE A 256 6.11 1.69 -1.33
CA ILE A 256 5.62 2.49 -2.45
C ILE A 256 5.10 3.82 -1.92
N ALA A 257 5.54 4.89 -2.54
CA ALA A 257 5.16 6.24 -2.19
C ALA A 257 4.85 7.06 -3.44
N ASP A 258 4.06 8.09 -3.25
CA ASP A 258 3.71 9.06 -4.29
C ASP A 258 4.60 10.30 -4.19
N LYS A 259 4.90 10.89 -5.34
CA LYS A 259 5.48 12.22 -5.44
C LYS A 259 4.38 13.26 -5.18
N SER A 260 4.64 14.22 -4.31
CA SER A 260 3.70 15.28 -3.91
C SER A 260 4.30 16.66 -4.20
N GLN A 261 3.45 17.65 -4.31
CA GLN A 261 3.83 19.06 -4.47
C GLN A 261 3.32 19.93 -3.31
N ILE A 262 3.18 19.35 -2.11
CA ILE A 262 2.68 20.10 -0.96
C ILE A 262 3.57 21.29 -0.59
N PHE A 263 4.89 21.14 -0.76
CA PHE A 263 5.85 22.22 -0.50
C PHE A 263 5.62 23.40 -1.47
N GLN A 264 5.56 23.13 -2.78
CA GLN A 264 5.32 24.14 -3.81
C GLN A 264 3.97 24.81 -3.66
N LEU A 265 2.92 24.05 -3.29
CA LEU A 265 1.60 24.57 -3.03
C LEU A 265 1.62 25.62 -1.90
N ILE A 266 2.25 25.29 -0.77
CA ILE A 266 2.34 26.19 0.38
C ILE A 266 3.14 27.45 0.02
N ARG A 267 4.25 27.31 -0.69
CA ARG A 267 5.04 28.47 -1.16
C ARG A 267 4.22 29.35 -2.10
N ALA A 268 3.45 28.77 -3.00
CA ALA A 268 2.55 29.53 -3.89
C ALA A 268 1.47 30.28 -3.10
N MET A 269 0.91 29.66 -2.05
CA MET A 269 -0.05 30.33 -1.15
C MET A 269 0.59 31.52 -0.41
N GLN A 270 1.79 31.34 0.13
CA GLN A 270 2.55 32.40 0.83
C GLN A 270 2.95 33.56 -0.10
N SER A 271 3.16 33.31 -1.39
CA SER A 271 3.44 34.34 -2.38
C SER A 271 2.19 35.09 -2.85
N GLY A 272 1.01 34.78 -2.33
CA GLY A 272 -0.25 35.43 -2.66
C GLY A 272 -0.83 35.06 -4.02
N ARG A 273 -0.41 33.94 -4.61
CA ARG A 273 -0.98 33.44 -5.88
C ARG A 273 -2.39 32.91 -5.66
N GLU A 274 -3.24 33.11 -6.65
CA GLU A 274 -4.57 32.50 -6.67
C GLU A 274 -4.45 30.97 -6.83
N ILE A 275 -5.08 30.25 -5.90
CA ILE A 275 -5.07 28.78 -5.89
C ILE A 275 -6.44 28.24 -6.20
N ILE A 276 -6.55 27.41 -7.24
CA ILE A 276 -7.78 26.72 -7.60
C ILE A 276 -7.66 25.26 -7.20
N ALA A 277 -8.46 24.85 -6.21
CA ALA A 277 -8.48 23.45 -5.75
C ALA A 277 -9.52 22.62 -6.52
N GLN A 278 -9.05 21.65 -7.32
CA GLN A 278 -9.90 20.65 -7.94
C GLN A 278 -9.90 19.38 -7.09
N VAL A 279 -11.07 19.02 -6.56
CA VAL A 279 -11.21 17.90 -5.62
C VAL A 279 -11.98 16.76 -6.27
N ALA A 280 -11.40 15.55 -6.27
CA ALA A 280 -12.09 14.35 -6.77
C ALA A 280 -13.28 13.99 -5.86
N PRO A 281 -14.42 13.51 -6.41
CA PRO A 281 -15.60 13.12 -5.61
C PRO A 281 -15.31 12.05 -4.54
N ALA A 282 -14.26 11.26 -4.73
CA ALA A 282 -13.82 10.23 -3.79
C ALA A 282 -13.32 10.78 -2.43
N PHE A 283 -13.25 12.11 -2.23
CA PHE A 283 -12.94 12.69 -0.91
C PHE A 283 -14.05 12.44 0.12
N ALA A 284 -15.29 12.26 -0.33
CA ALA A 284 -16.45 12.05 0.53
C ALA A 284 -16.22 10.87 1.49
N GLY A 285 -16.42 11.10 2.79
CA GLY A 285 -16.21 10.13 3.85
C GLY A 285 -14.74 9.94 4.29
N GLN A 286 -13.75 10.52 3.64
CA GLN A 286 -12.34 10.38 4.04
C GLN A 286 -12.00 11.12 5.34
N PHE A 287 -12.73 12.18 5.66
CA PHE A 287 -12.58 12.98 6.88
C PHE A 287 -13.61 12.61 7.97
N GLY A 288 -14.30 11.49 7.76
CA GLY A 288 -15.36 11.01 8.63
C GLY A 288 -16.77 11.39 8.15
N PRO A 289 -17.80 10.73 8.71
CA PRO A 289 -19.17 10.85 8.20
C PRO A 289 -19.83 12.21 8.46
N LYS A 290 -19.26 13.03 9.34
CA LYS A 290 -19.79 14.34 9.71
C LYS A 290 -19.26 15.49 8.84
N VAL A 291 -18.23 15.25 8.01
CA VAL A 291 -17.64 16.30 7.17
C VAL A 291 -18.39 16.39 5.86
N THR A 292 -19.10 17.50 5.69
CA THR A 292 -19.85 17.81 4.45
C THR A 292 -18.93 18.46 3.39
N PRO A 293 -19.32 18.44 2.11
CA PRO A 293 -18.59 19.16 1.06
C PRO A 293 -18.44 20.66 1.35
N GLU A 294 -19.45 21.29 1.98
CA GLU A 294 -19.43 22.71 2.34
C GLU A 294 -18.41 23.01 3.44
N MET A 295 -18.35 22.16 4.48
CA MET A 295 -17.33 22.26 5.53
C MET A 295 -15.92 22.09 4.95
N PHE A 296 -15.74 21.16 4.03
CA PHE A 296 -14.46 20.95 3.36
C PHE A 296 -14.06 22.15 2.49
N LYS A 297 -15.03 22.74 1.75
CA LYS A 297 -14.82 23.98 0.97
C LYS A 297 -14.44 25.15 1.86
N THR A 298 -15.08 25.30 3.02
CA THR A 298 -14.75 26.35 3.99
C THR A 298 -13.33 26.18 4.50
N ALA A 299 -12.95 24.96 4.91
CA ALA A 299 -11.59 24.67 5.37
C ALA A 299 -10.51 24.97 4.31
N LEU A 300 -10.78 24.69 3.03
CA LEU A 300 -9.86 25.04 1.93
C LEU A 300 -9.73 26.55 1.69
N LYS A 301 -10.71 27.35 2.10
CA LYS A 301 -10.65 28.81 2.00
C LYS A 301 -9.94 29.46 3.19
N GLU A 302 -9.88 28.77 4.31
CA GLU A 302 -9.21 29.22 5.53
C GLU A 302 -7.71 28.87 5.56
N LEU A 303 -7.26 27.96 4.67
CA LEU A 303 -5.85 27.64 4.47
C LEU A 303 -5.11 28.74 3.72
#